data_540622b1538d0f6f4cbaed86021f7270
#
_entry.id   540622b1538d0f6f4cbaed86021f7270
#
_cell.length_a   1.000
_cell.length_b   1.000
_cell.length_c   1.000
_cell.angle_alpha   90.00
_cell.angle_beta   90.00
_cell.angle_gamma   90.00
#
_symmetry.space_group_name_H-M   'P 1'
#
loop_
_entity.id
_entity.type
_entity.pdbx_description
1 polymer ?
#
loop_
_entity_poly.entity_id
_entity_poly.type
_entity_poly.pdbx_seq_one_letter_code
_entity_poly.pdbx_strand_id
1 'polypeptide(L)'
;MSAKHAIVIGAGAGGLAASIDLAREGFRVTLLERGDAPGGKMHTRAVDDREVDGGPTVLTMRSIFEQLFADAGACLSDRLTLLESPIIARHAWSHGGVLDLYPDAQRSRQSIEDFAGADDAVGFERFYSQSARIHQTLSETFMNASKPDPVTLVGRVLRRHHPSSLM
;
A
#
# COMPACT_ATOMS: atom_id res chain seq x y z
N MET A 1 20.41 26.75 -20.64
CA MET A 1 20.71 26.60 -19.18
C MET A 1 21.09 25.15 -18.94
N SER A 2 22.19 24.89 -18.20
CA SER A 2 22.57 23.52 -17.85
C SER A 2 21.50 22.92 -16.90
N ALA A 3 21.06 21.69 -17.17
CA ALA A 3 20.13 20.99 -16.28
C ALA A 3 20.76 20.83 -14.89
N LYS A 4 19.99 21.10 -13.84
CA LYS A 4 20.43 20.86 -12.46
C LYS A 4 20.72 19.37 -12.29
N HIS A 5 21.72 19.02 -11.50
CA HIS A 5 22.10 17.64 -11.24
C HIS A 5 21.65 17.23 -9.83
N ALA A 6 20.97 16.12 -9.72
CA ALA A 6 20.56 15.50 -8.47
C ALA A 6 21.22 14.12 -8.32
N ILE A 7 21.63 13.79 -7.10
CA ILE A 7 22.16 12.47 -6.75
C ILE A 7 21.17 11.85 -5.75
N VAL A 8 20.66 10.67 -6.06
CA VAL A 8 19.79 9.89 -5.20
C VAL A 8 20.59 8.68 -4.70
N ILE A 9 20.58 8.44 -3.41
CA ILE A 9 21.32 7.33 -2.78
C ILE A 9 20.31 6.26 -2.31
N GLY A 10 20.43 5.07 -2.87
CA GLY A 10 19.58 3.92 -2.64
C GLY A 10 18.50 3.75 -3.71
N ALA A 11 18.50 2.60 -4.39
CA ALA A 11 17.55 2.24 -5.44
C ALA A 11 16.41 1.32 -4.92
N GLY A 12 15.95 1.53 -3.70
CA GLY A 12 14.69 0.98 -3.23
C GLY A 12 13.48 1.73 -3.82
N ALA A 13 12.25 1.31 -3.51
CA ALA A 13 11.02 1.91 -4.05
C ALA A 13 10.99 3.45 -3.91
N GLY A 14 11.36 3.99 -2.74
CA GLY A 14 11.40 5.44 -2.52
C GLY A 14 12.45 6.17 -3.35
N GLY A 15 13.66 5.60 -3.48
CA GLY A 15 14.71 6.21 -4.29
C GLY A 15 14.41 6.17 -5.78
N LEU A 16 13.80 5.09 -6.26
CA LEU A 16 13.34 4.97 -7.64
C LEU A 16 12.23 5.98 -7.94
N ALA A 17 11.22 6.10 -7.06
CA ALA A 17 10.14 7.07 -7.21
C ALA A 17 10.68 8.52 -7.22
N ALA A 18 11.55 8.88 -6.25
CA ALA A 18 12.17 10.19 -6.20
C ALA A 18 13.02 10.49 -7.45
N SER A 19 13.69 9.47 -8.01
CA SER A 19 14.47 9.64 -9.25
C SER A 19 13.58 9.92 -10.45
N ILE A 20 12.43 9.29 -10.54
CA ILE A 20 11.43 9.52 -11.58
C ILE A 20 10.92 10.97 -11.47
N ASP A 21 10.48 11.39 -10.30
CA ASP A 21 9.96 12.74 -10.08
C ASP A 21 10.99 13.83 -10.37
N LEU A 22 12.21 13.67 -9.91
CA LEU A 22 13.30 14.61 -10.21
C LEU A 22 13.61 14.68 -11.71
N ALA A 23 13.60 13.54 -12.41
CA ALA A 23 13.82 13.53 -13.85
C ALA A 23 12.67 14.25 -14.60
N ARG A 24 11.44 14.09 -14.17
CA ARG A 24 10.27 14.82 -14.71
C ARG A 24 10.41 16.35 -14.51
N GLU A 25 10.95 16.77 -13.37
CA GLU A 25 11.23 18.18 -13.08
C GLU A 25 12.46 18.73 -13.86
N GLY A 26 13.02 17.94 -14.75
CA GLY A 26 14.13 18.35 -15.62
C GLY A 26 15.52 18.27 -14.99
N PHE A 27 15.67 17.56 -13.89
CA PHE A 27 16.98 17.28 -13.32
C PHE A 27 17.69 16.16 -14.08
N ARG A 28 18.99 16.30 -14.23
CA ARG A 28 19.84 15.14 -14.55
C ARG A 28 20.03 14.34 -13.26
N VAL A 29 19.54 13.11 -13.23
CA VAL A 29 19.56 12.28 -12.03
C VAL A 29 20.67 11.23 -12.12
N THR A 30 21.44 11.08 -11.05
CA THR A 30 22.33 9.94 -10.82
C THR A 30 21.79 9.16 -9.62
N LEU A 31 21.41 7.92 -9.85
CA LEU A 31 20.96 7.00 -8.81
C LEU A 31 22.10 6.06 -8.43
N LEU A 32 22.46 6.06 -7.15
CA LEU A 32 23.51 5.20 -6.60
C LEU A 32 22.91 4.11 -5.74
N GLU A 33 23.27 2.86 -6.01
CA GLU A 33 22.85 1.70 -5.22
C GLU A 33 24.10 0.97 -4.71
N ARG A 34 24.04 0.51 -3.47
CA ARG A 34 25.15 -0.25 -2.84
C ARG A 34 25.08 -1.73 -3.23
N GLY A 35 23.89 -2.27 -3.44
CA GLY A 35 23.68 -3.65 -3.84
C GLY A 35 23.94 -3.88 -5.33
N ASP A 36 23.93 -5.15 -5.72
CA ASP A 36 24.18 -5.56 -7.11
C ASP A 36 23.01 -5.26 -8.04
N ALA A 37 21.80 -5.02 -7.47
CA ALA A 37 20.59 -4.71 -8.22
C ALA A 37 19.70 -3.69 -7.49
N PRO A 38 18.88 -2.91 -8.23
CA PRO A 38 17.85 -2.08 -7.63
C PRO A 38 16.73 -2.95 -7.02
N GLY A 39 15.92 -2.35 -6.14
CA GLY A 39 14.77 -3.01 -5.50
C GLY A 39 14.77 -2.84 -3.97
N GLY A 40 15.92 -2.80 -3.35
CA GLY A 40 16.06 -2.65 -1.90
C GLY A 40 15.42 -3.84 -1.15
N LYS A 41 14.31 -3.60 -0.42
CA LYS A 41 13.58 -4.68 0.27
C LYS A 41 12.77 -5.57 -0.68
N MET A 42 12.48 -5.12 -1.89
CA MET A 42 11.88 -5.93 -2.95
C MET A 42 12.99 -6.65 -3.70
N HIS A 43 13.28 -7.87 -3.30
CA HIS A 43 14.31 -8.71 -3.90
C HIS A 43 13.88 -10.16 -3.92
N THR A 44 14.44 -10.93 -4.84
CA THR A 44 14.33 -12.38 -4.86
C THR A 44 15.58 -13.01 -4.25
N ARG A 45 15.46 -14.23 -3.79
CA ARG A 45 16.57 -15.09 -3.36
C ARG A 45 16.49 -16.42 -4.09
N ALA A 46 17.61 -16.84 -4.61
CA ALA A 46 17.74 -18.20 -5.15
C ALA A 46 17.73 -19.21 -3.99
N VAL A 47 16.85 -20.17 -4.07
CA VAL A 47 16.78 -21.33 -3.20
C VAL A 47 16.77 -22.56 -4.11
N ASP A 48 17.86 -23.27 -4.15
CA ASP A 48 18.15 -24.34 -5.12
C ASP A 48 18.02 -23.80 -6.58
N ASP A 49 17.09 -24.32 -7.36
CA ASP A 49 16.80 -23.96 -8.74
C ASP A 49 15.63 -22.97 -8.89
N ARG A 50 15.15 -22.39 -7.78
CA ARG A 50 13.97 -21.48 -7.75
C ARG A 50 14.33 -20.12 -7.21
N GLU A 51 13.68 -19.11 -7.77
CA GLU A 51 13.66 -17.77 -7.19
C GLU A 51 12.46 -17.63 -6.24
N VAL A 52 12.73 -17.15 -5.04
CA VAL A 52 11.71 -16.92 -4.00
C VAL A 52 11.74 -15.44 -3.62
N ASP A 53 10.57 -14.83 -3.52
CA ASP A 53 10.46 -13.46 -3.04
C ASP A 53 10.98 -13.35 -1.59
N GLY A 54 11.99 -12.50 -1.40
CA GLY A 54 12.61 -12.25 -0.10
C GLY A 54 12.09 -11.00 0.60
N GLY A 55 11.09 -10.36 0.03
CA GLY A 55 10.51 -9.10 0.49
C GLY A 55 8.98 -9.11 0.47
N PRO A 56 8.35 -7.95 0.26
CA PRO A 56 6.89 -7.84 0.14
C PRO A 56 6.38 -8.68 -1.03
N THR A 57 5.39 -9.53 -0.76
CA THR A 57 4.76 -10.42 -1.76
C THR A 57 3.45 -9.85 -2.32
N VAL A 58 2.95 -8.75 -1.73
CA VAL A 58 1.67 -8.14 -2.10
C VAL A 58 1.88 -6.66 -2.41
N LEU A 59 1.36 -6.22 -3.57
CA LEU A 59 1.29 -4.80 -3.90
C LEU A 59 0.04 -4.20 -3.25
N THR A 60 0.25 -3.27 -2.33
CA THR A 60 -0.80 -2.44 -1.75
C THR A 60 -0.76 -1.03 -2.35
N MET A 61 -1.84 -0.24 -2.16
CA MET A 61 -1.91 1.16 -2.62
C MET A 61 -1.62 1.32 -4.12
N ARG A 62 -2.20 0.46 -4.93
CA ARG A 62 -2.04 0.40 -6.39
C ARG A 62 -2.16 1.78 -7.05
N SER A 63 -3.11 2.61 -6.62
CA SER A 63 -3.35 3.94 -7.18
C SER A 63 -2.14 4.88 -7.11
N ILE A 64 -1.27 4.73 -6.09
CA ILE A 64 -0.05 5.54 -5.97
C ILE A 64 0.96 5.17 -7.06
N PHE A 65 1.09 3.88 -7.35
CA PHE A 65 1.96 3.43 -8.44
C PHE A 65 1.38 3.80 -9.81
N GLU A 66 0.06 3.66 -10.00
CA GLU A 66 -0.60 4.10 -11.23
C GLU A 66 -0.38 5.59 -11.48
N GLN A 67 -0.49 6.42 -10.44
CA GLN A 67 -0.25 7.85 -10.55
C GLN A 67 1.23 8.15 -10.91
N LEU A 68 2.19 7.49 -10.23
CA LEU A 68 3.62 7.67 -10.51
C LEU A 68 3.95 7.33 -11.97
N PHE A 69 3.41 6.24 -12.50
CA PHE A 69 3.61 5.85 -13.90
C PHE A 69 2.94 6.82 -14.86
N ALA A 70 1.68 7.20 -14.60
CA ALA A 70 0.95 8.16 -15.41
C ALA A 70 1.65 9.52 -15.46
N ASP A 71 2.13 10.00 -14.35
CA ASP A 71 2.91 11.22 -14.24
C ASP A 71 4.22 11.16 -15.05
N ALA A 72 4.82 9.99 -15.18
CA ALA A 72 6.00 9.76 -16.01
C ALA A 72 5.67 9.48 -17.50
N GLY A 73 4.40 9.59 -17.91
CA GLY A 73 3.95 9.35 -19.28
C GLY A 73 3.90 7.86 -19.64
N ALA A 74 3.77 6.97 -18.66
CA ALA A 74 3.71 5.52 -18.81
C ALA A 74 2.44 4.94 -18.19
N CYS A 75 2.16 3.66 -18.46
CA CYS A 75 1.04 2.95 -17.86
C CYS A 75 1.57 1.78 -17.02
N LEU A 76 1.11 1.66 -15.78
CA LEU A 76 1.52 0.57 -14.89
C LEU A 76 1.16 -0.80 -15.47
N SER A 77 -0.04 -0.93 -16.06
CA SER A 77 -0.52 -2.18 -16.64
C SER A 77 0.28 -2.68 -17.83
N ASP A 78 1.05 -1.81 -18.50
CA ASP A 78 1.96 -2.21 -19.60
C ASP A 78 3.24 -2.88 -19.06
N ARG A 79 3.49 -2.75 -17.78
CA ARG A 79 4.71 -3.23 -17.10
C ARG A 79 4.47 -4.36 -16.13
N LEU A 80 3.28 -4.39 -15.50
CA LEU A 80 2.93 -5.35 -14.46
C LEU A 80 1.54 -5.94 -14.71
N THR A 81 1.45 -7.26 -14.64
CA THR A 81 0.17 -7.95 -14.54
C THR A 81 -0.14 -8.16 -13.07
N LEU A 82 -1.15 -7.45 -12.56
CA LEU A 82 -1.59 -7.56 -11.17
C LEU A 82 -2.76 -8.54 -11.09
N LEU A 83 -2.59 -9.58 -10.29
CA LEU A 83 -3.62 -10.57 -10.02
C LEU A 83 -4.22 -10.29 -8.64
N GLU A 84 -5.53 -10.27 -8.56
CA GLU A 84 -6.23 -10.17 -7.29
C GLU A 84 -6.15 -11.53 -6.56
N SER A 85 -5.71 -11.49 -5.30
CA SER A 85 -5.66 -12.72 -4.50
C SER A 85 -7.07 -13.10 -4.06
N PRO A 86 -7.53 -14.33 -4.32
CA PRO A 86 -8.85 -14.78 -3.88
C PRO A 86 -8.94 -14.96 -2.35
N ILE A 87 -7.80 -15.13 -1.68
CA ILE A 87 -7.67 -15.20 -0.21
C ILE A 87 -6.56 -14.24 0.17
N ILE A 88 -6.87 -13.21 0.95
CA ILE A 88 -5.86 -12.23 1.38
C ILE A 88 -5.00 -12.73 2.53
N ALA A 89 -5.55 -13.57 3.40
CA ALA A 89 -4.81 -14.21 4.47
C ALA A 89 -5.42 -15.55 4.85
N ARG A 90 -4.58 -16.56 5.03
CA ARG A 90 -4.96 -17.85 5.60
C ARG A 90 -4.25 -18.05 6.93
N HIS A 91 -5.02 -18.23 7.98
CA HIS A 91 -4.54 -18.54 9.32
C HIS A 91 -4.78 -20.01 9.61
N ALA A 92 -3.76 -20.70 10.13
CA ALA A 92 -3.87 -22.09 10.53
C ALA A 92 -3.19 -22.27 11.90
N TRP A 93 -3.80 -23.07 12.76
CA TRP A 93 -3.30 -23.34 14.11
C TRP A 93 -2.87 -24.80 14.26
N SER A 94 -1.85 -25.05 15.08
CA SER A 94 -1.30 -26.38 15.32
C SER A 94 -2.29 -27.38 15.94
N HIS A 95 -3.30 -26.86 16.64
CA HIS A 95 -4.37 -27.68 17.25
C HIS A 95 -5.57 -27.89 16.31
N GLY A 96 -5.43 -27.51 15.04
CA GLY A 96 -6.50 -27.59 14.04
C GLY A 96 -7.25 -26.27 13.87
N GLY A 97 -8.02 -26.20 12.78
CA GLY A 97 -8.74 -25.01 12.39
C GLY A 97 -7.98 -24.16 11.37
N VAL A 98 -8.73 -23.68 10.39
CA VAL A 98 -8.25 -22.75 9.34
C VAL A 98 -9.26 -21.64 9.22
N LEU A 99 -8.77 -20.41 9.18
CA LEU A 99 -9.55 -19.21 8.93
C LEU A 99 -9.01 -18.49 7.71
N ASP A 100 -9.83 -18.33 6.70
CA ASP A 100 -9.53 -17.55 5.50
C ASP A 100 -10.17 -16.17 5.58
N LEU A 101 -9.38 -15.15 5.30
CA LEU A 101 -9.87 -13.79 5.08
C LEU A 101 -9.86 -13.48 3.58
N TYR A 102 -10.90 -12.84 3.11
CA TYR A 102 -11.17 -12.54 1.70
C TYR A 102 -11.14 -11.04 1.42
N PRO A 103 -10.93 -10.60 0.18
CA PRO A 103 -11.13 -9.21 -0.22
C PRO A 103 -12.55 -8.70 0.08
N ASP A 104 -13.54 -9.58 -0.07
CA ASP A 104 -14.92 -9.30 0.29
C ASP A 104 -15.14 -9.41 1.80
N ALA A 105 -15.57 -8.29 2.42
CA ALA A 105 -15.76 -8.21 3.87
C ALA A 105 -16.88 -9.10 4.38
N GLN A 106 -17.95 -9.33 3.59
CA GLN A 106 -19.05 -10.20 3.98
C GLN A 106 -18.62 -11.66 3.99
N ARG A 107 -17.81 -12.04 3.00
CA ARG A 107 -17.21 -13.38 2.96
C ARG A 107 -16.25 -13.63 4.12
N SER A 108 -15.44 -12.63 4.48
CA SER A 108 -14.57 -12.70 5.66
C SER A 108 -15.37 -12.81 6.94
N ARG A 109 -16.45 -12.02 7.06
CA ARG A 109 -17.37 -12.11 8.19
C ARG A 109 -17.98 -13.53 8.34
N GLN A 110 -18.46 -14.11 7.25
CA GLN A 110 -19.01 -15.47 7.26
C GLN A 110 -17.96 -16.50 7.67
N SER A 111 -16.74 -16.39 7.13
CA SER A 111 -15.63 -17.27 7.50
C SER A 111 -15.29 -17.19 9.00
N ILE A 112 -15.37 -15.99 9.60
CA ILE A 112 -15.16 -15.79 11.03
C ILE A 112 -16.34 -16.38 11.83
N GLU A 113 -17.57 -16.19 11.37
CA GLU A 113 -18.75 -16.76 12.03
C GLU A 113 -18.67 -18.29 12.08
N ASP A 114 -18.31 -18.92 10.96
CA ASP A 114 -18.16 -20.37 10.85
C ASP A 114 -17.01 -20.91 11.73
N PHE A 115 -15.96 -20.11 11.90
CA PHE A 115 -14.77 -20.50 12.65
C PHE A 115 -14.90 -20.25 14.16
N ALA A 116 -15.40 -19.07 14.56
CA ALA A 116 -15.36 -18.58 15.95
C ALA A 116 -16.73 -18.21 16.52
N GLY A 117 -17.77 -18.15 15.68
CA GLY A 117 -19.14 -17.86 16.10
C GLY A 117 -19.59 -16.43 15.84
N ALA A 118 -20.89 -16.21 16.07
CA ALA A 118 -21.58 -14.96 15.71
C ALA A 118 -21.04 -13.72 16.44
N ASP A 119 -20.64 -13.86 17.70
CA ASP A 119 -20.12 -12.72 18.50
C ASP A 119 -18.81 -12.18 17.91
N ASP A 120 -17.90 -13.06 17.48
CA ASP A 120 -16.65 -12.67 16.82
C ASP A 120 -16.90 -12.07 15.44
N ALA A 121 -17.88 -12.58 14.69
CA ALA A 121 -18.28 -11.98 13.43
C ALA A 121 -18.82 -10.55 13.58
N VAL A 122 -19.61 -10.28 14.62
CA VAL A 122 -20.08 -8.93 14.97
C VAL A 122 -18.89 -8.05 15.39
N GLY A 123 -17.95 -8.61 16.16
CA GLY A 123 -16.69 -7.94 16.51
C GLY A 123 -15.89 -7.52 15.29
N PHE A 124 -15.76 -8.41 14.31
CA PHE A 124 -15.11 -8.13 13.03
C PHE A 124 -15.79 -6.99 12.25
N GLU A 125 -17.13 -6.99 12.14
CA GLU A 125 -17.86 -5.91 11.46
C GLU A 125 -17.59 -4.53 12.06
N ARG A 126 -17.57 -4.45 13.40
CA ARG A 126 -17.24 -3.20 14.12
C ARG A 126 -15.81 -2.76 13.83
N PHE A 127 -14.87 -3.68 13.93
CA PHE A 127 -13.45 -3.42 13.64
C PHE A 127 -13.26 -2.96 12.19
N TYR A 128 -13.85 -3.67 11.23
CA TYR A 128 -13.77 -3.35 9.80
C TYR A 128 -14.32 -1.95 9.51
N SER A 129 -15.53 -1.66 10.01
CA SER A 129 -16.19 -0.37 9.82
C SER A 129 -15.41 0.79 10.45
N GLN A 130 -14.81 0.58 11.62
CA GLN A 130 -13.98 1.57 12.28
C GLN A 130 -12.66 1.80 11.52
N SER A 131 -12.01 0.71 11.08
CA SER A 131 -10.77 0.77 10.29
C SER A 131 -10.99 1.47 8.96
N ALA A 132 -12.09 1.17 8.26
CA ALA A 132 -12.46 1.84 7.01
C ALA A 132 -12.65 3.35 7.20
N ARG A 133 -13.28 3.77 8.30
CA ARG A 133 -13.48 5.18 8.65
C ARG A 133 -12.16 5.89 8.95
N ILE A 134 -11.29 5.24 9.71
CA ILE A 134 -9.93 5.75 10.00
C ILE A 134 -9.13 5.87 8.71
N HIS A 135 -9.11 4.83 7.89
CA HIS A 135 -8.41 4.82 6.60
C HIS A 135 -8.92 5.95 5.70
N GLN A 136 -10.22 6.10 5.53
CA GLN A 136 -10.81 7.18 4.72
C GLN A 136 -10.42 8.57 5.24
N THR A 137 -10.34 8.77 6.55
CA THR A 137 -9.91 10.04 7.15
C THR A 137 -8.43 10.31 6.90
N LEU A 138 -7.60 9.30 7.05
CA LEU A 138 -6.14 9.44 6.95
C LEU A 138 -5.62 9.42 5.49
N SER A 139 -6.28 8.71 4.59
CA SER A 139 -5.81 8.58 3.19
C SER A 139 -5.74 9.94 2.49
N GLU A 140 -6.76 10.77 2.62
CA GLU A 140 -6.79 12.08 1.97
C GLU A 140 -5.94 13.15 2.70
N THR A 141 -5.71 12.97 3.99
CA THR A 141 -5.10 14.02 4.83
C THR A 141 -3.64 13.77 5.13
N PHE A 142 -3.24 12.50 5.17
CA PHE A 142 -1.91 12.10 5.60
C PHE A 142 -1.19 11.27 4.55
N MET A 143 -1.82 10.22 4.00
CA MET A 143 -1.15 9.28 3.10
C MET A 143 -0.89 9.89 1.72
N ASN A 144 -1.84 10.68 1.20
CA ASN A 144 -1.74 11.35 -0.11
C ASN A 144 -1.19 12.78 -0.02
N ALA A 145 -0.84 13.25 1.19
CA ALA A 145 -0.31 14.59 1.37
C ALA A 145 1.22 14.59 1.32
N SER A 146 1.79 15.43 0.46
CA SER A 146 3.24 15.60 0.30
C SER A 146 3.91 16.16 1.58
N LYS A 147 3.16 16.84 2.43
CA LYS A 147 3.64 17.42 3.69
C LYS A 147 2.47 17.54 4.67
N PRO A 148 2.19 16.47 5.46
CA PRO A 148 1.10 16.53 6.41
C PRO A 148 1.41 17.57 7.50
N ASP A 149 0.59 18.63 7.53
CA ASP A 149 0.64 19.65 8.57
C ASP A 149 -0.32 19.25 9.70
N PRO A 150 0.15 19.16 10.98
CA PRO A 150 -0.69 18.76 12.10
C PRO A 150 -1.92 19.66 12.30
N VAL A 151 -1.83 20.95 12.01
CA VAL A 151 -2.95 21.89 12.16
C VAL A 151 -4.03 21.62 11.13
N THR A 152 -3.64 21.39 9.88
CA THR A 152 -4.55 21.00 8.80
C THR A 152 -5.20 19.64 9.08
N LEU A 153 -4.45 18.69 9.62
CA LEU A 153 -4.95 17.38 10.01
C LEU A 153 -6.05 17.50 11.08
N VAL A 154 -5.77 18.22 12.17
CA VAL A 154 -6.73 18.46 13.25
C VAL A 154 -7.98 19.18 12.71
N GLY A 155 -7.82 20.21 11.90
CA GLY A 155 -8.93 20.94 11.31
C GLY A 155 -9.83 20.07 10.40
N ARG A 156 -9.26 19.14 9.64
CA ARG A 156 -10.02 18.20 8.78
C ARG A 156 -10.73 17.11 9.59
N VAL A 157 -10.06 16.56 10.60
CA VAL A 157 -10.67 15.58 11.53
C VAL A 157 -11.86 16.20 12.27
N LEU A 158 -11.72 17.42 12.78
CA LEU A 158 -12.80 18.14 13.49
C LEU A 158 -13.98 18.48 12.56
N ARG A 159 -13.74 18.87 11.30
CA ARG A 159 -14.82 19.14 10.34
C ARG A 159 -15.65 17.91 9.98
N ARG A 160 -15.05 16.71 9.95
CA ARG A 160 -15.78 15.46 9.68
C ARG A 160 -16.58 14.94 10.88
N HIS A 161 -16.26 15.40 12.11
CA HIS A 161 -17.00 15.05 13.32
C HIS A 161 -18.12 16.04 13.67
N HIS A 162 -18.37 17.07 12.85
CA HIS A 162 -19.52 17.95 13.08
C HIS A 162 -20.80 17.28 12.57
N PRO A 163 -21.81 17.03 13.42
CA PRO A 163 -23.07 16.38 13.03
C PRO A 163 -24.02 17.38 12.38
N SER A 164 -23.70 17.87 11.19
CA SER A 164 -24.59 18.76 10.42
C SER A 164 -25.07 18.11 9.11
N SER A 165 -25.54 16.85 9.20
CA SER A 165 -26.32 16.21 8.14
C SER A 165 -27.44 15.34 8.69
N LEU A 166 -28.22 15.94 9.60
CA LEU A 166 -29.57 15.47 9.96
C LEU A 166 -30.50 16.66 9.74
N MET A 167 -30.86 16.87 8.47
CA MET A 167 -32.13 17.45 8.01
C MET A 167 -32.45 16.85 6.65
#